data_95f363751e69d2040d138f0c8067c884
#
_entry.id   95f363751e69d2040d138f0c8067c884
#
_cell.length_a   1.000
_cell.length_b   1.000
_cell.length_c   1.000
_cell.angle_alpha   90.00
_cell.angle_beta   90.00
_cell.angle_gamma   90.00
#
_symmetry.space_group_name_H-M   'P 1'
#
loop_
_entity.id
_entity.type
_entity.pdbx_description
1 polymer ?
#
loop_
_entity_poly.entity_id
_entity_poly.type
_entity_poly.pdbx_seq_one_letter_code
_entity_poly.pdbx_strand_id
1 'polypeptide(L)'
;MSGNRTQSLTLVFAEGWAMDDRFWEPLAARFADHELRFCARQYYLDDAGNDCGSVGEAGWVGIGHSYGFRRLLDCQLANCCGLVSICGFYDFVATAGTDARIVKAMVRRMESSPVSVLQKFLENCGMADRADQVGRLESEALNIESLKTDLTALLAGGPSGQDVEQSVPILSLAASHDKIVPAALTRSEFEQPLFHPTAGHSLGFQYSDWCASHIQEFLRTL
;
A
#
# COMPACT_ATOMS: atom_id res chain seq x y z
N MET A 1 -9.77 38.49 -15.63
CA MET A 1 -9.02 37.25 -15.92
C MET A 1 -8.89 36.49 -14.61
N SER A 2 -9.87 35.66 -14.30
CA SER A 2 -9.85 34.80 -13.12
C SER A 2 -8.92 33.61 -13.43
N GLY A 3 -7.71 33.67 -12.91
CA GLY A 3 -6.81 32.50 -12.95
C GLY A 3 -7.48 31.37 -12.21
N ASN A 4 -7.84 30.32 -12.94
CA ASN A 4 -8.27 29.06 -12.39
C ASN A 4 -7.06 28.49 -11.63
N ARG A 5 -6.95 28.73 -10.33
CA ARG A 5 -6.07 27.96 -9.46
C ARG A 5 -6.65 26.56 -9.45
N THR A 6 -6.12 25.69 -10.29
CA THR A 6 -6.23 24.26 -10.05
C THR A 6 -5.74 24.04 -8.63
N GLN A 7 -6.64 23.74 -7.72
CA GLN A 7 -6.29 23.38 -6.34
C GLN A 7 -5.36 22.16 -6.47
N SER A 8 -4.10 22.28 -6.08
CA SER A 8 -3.17 21.17 -6.15
C SER A 8 -3.64 20.10 -5.18
N LEU A 9 -3.97 18.93 -5.71
CA LEU A 9 -4.32 17.77 -4.90
C LEU A 9 -3.11 17.35 -4.06
N THR A 10 -3.33 17.05 -2.79
CA THR A 10 -2.34 16.41 -1.93
C THR A 10 -2.31 14.91 -2.24
N LEU A 11 -1.13 14.35 -2.51
CA LEU A 11 -0.95 12.91 -2.68
C LEU A 11 -0.50 12.28 -1.36
N VAL A 12 -1.26 11.30 -0.88
CA VAL A 12 -1.06 10.64 0.41
C VAL A 12 -0.62 9.21 0.17
N PHE A 13 0.62 8.89 0.52
CA PHE A 13 1.22 7.58 0.32
C PHE A 13 1.14 6.74 1.60
N ALA A 14 0.68 5.50 1.48
CA ALA A 14 0.64 4.53 2.57
C ALA A 14 1.33 3.23 2.15
N GLU A 15 2.46 2.93 2.80
CA GLU A 15 3.28 1.74 2.52
C GLU A 15 2.62 0.44 2.97
N GLY A 16 3.08 -0.68 2.39
CA GLY A 16 2.69 -2.03 2.76
C GLY A 16 3.27 -2.48 4.10
N TRP A 17 2.82 -3.66 4.55
CA TRP A 17 3.32 -4.27 5.78
C TRP A 17 4.85 -4.44 5.74
N ALA A 18 5.52 -4.09 6.84
CA ALA A 18 6.96 -4.19 7.05
C ALA A 18 7.81 -3.35 6.07
N MET A 19 7.23 -2.37 5.40
CA MET A 19 7.96 -1.40 4.58
C MET A 19 7.98 -0.04 5.28
N ASP A 20 8.86 0.85 4.86
CA ASP A 20 8.93 2.24 5.28
C ASP A 20 8.77 3.20 4.09
N ASP A 21 8.87 4.50 4.33
CA ASP A 21 8.66 5.55 3.32
C ASP A 21 9.66 5.49 2.16
N ARG A 22 10.84 4.90 2.34
CA ARG A 22 11.84 4.67 1.28
C ARG A 22 11.28 3.82 0.13
N PHE A 23 10.28 2.97 0.40
CA PHE A 23 9.56 2.25 -0.64
C PHE A 23 8.99 3.18 -1.71
N TRP A 24 8.62 4.39 -1.32
CA TRP A 24 7.98 5.36 -2.21
C TRP A 24 8.94 6.25 -2.97
N GLU A 25 10.24 6.33 -2.60
CA GLU A 25 11.21 7.25 -3.19
C GLU A 25 11.20 7.27 -4.74
N PRO A 26 11.21 6.10 -5.44
CA PRO A 26 11.22 6.12 -6.91
C PRO A 26 9.93 6.64 -7.52
N LEU A 27 8.78 6.36 -6.89
CA LEU A 27 7.48 6.79 -7.38
C LEU A 27 7.17 8.23 -6.98
N ALA A 28 7.44 8.63 -5.75
CA ALA A 28 7.20 9.97 -5.22
C ALA A 28 7.99 11.03 -6.01
N ALA A 29 9.21 10.71 -6.44
CA ALA A 29 10.03 11.59 -7.28
C ALA A 29 9.35 11.98 -8.63
N ARG A 30 8.33 11.23 -9.08
CA ARG A 30 7.55 11.52 -10.30
C ARG A 30 6.43 12.53 -10.08
N PHE A 31 6.20 12.93 -8.83
CA PHE A 31 5.11 13.83 -8.40
C PHE A 31 5.64 15.04 -7.60
N ALA A 32 6.87 15.47 -7.85
CA ALA A 32 7.52 16.56 -7.12
C ALA A 32 6.77 17.91 -7.20
N ASP A 33 5.86 18.08 -8.17
CA ASP A 33 5.03 19.28 -8.32
C ASP A 33 3.75 19.24 -7.44
N HIS A 34 3.49 18.14 -6.75
CA HIS A 34 2.38 17.95 -5.82
C HIS A 34 2.83 18.09 -4.37
N GLU A 35 1.91 18.44 -3.47
CA GLU A 35 2.11 18.25 -2.04
C GLU A 35 2.08 16.73 -1.74
N LEU A 36 3.15 16.20 -1.16
CA LEU A 36 3.27 14.78 -0.82
C LEU A 36 3.20 14.60 0.70
N ARG A 37 2.42 13.62 1.14
CA ARG A 37 2.36 13.17 2.54
C ARG A 37 2.55 11.66 2.61
N PHE A 38 3.22 11.21 3.65
CA PHE A 38 3.50 9.78 3.88
C PHE A 38 2.84 9.36 5.18
N CYS A 39 1.97 8.38 5.11
CA CYS A 39 1.29 7.75 6.25
C CYS A 39 2.15 6.59 6.77
N ALA A 40 3.30 6.91 7.37
CA ALA A 40 4.23 5.92 7.85
C ALA A 40 3.67 5.14 9.04
N ARG A 41 3.74 3.80 8.96
CA ARG A 41 3.46 2.90 10.07
C ARG A 41 4.72 2.70 10.90
N GLN A 42 4.59 2.74 12.21
CA GLN A 42 5.73 2.58 13.12
C GLN A 42 6.15 1.10 13.22
N TYR A 43 6.66 0.55 12.11
CA TYR A 43 7.22 -0.81 12.08
C TYR A 43 8.64 -0.90 12.63
N TYR A 44 9.30 0.24 12.74
CA TYR A 44 10.65 0.38 13.27
C TYR A 44 10.64 1.35 14.45
N LEU A 45 11.49 1.09 15.46
CA LEU A 45 11.44 1.80 16.75
C LEU A 45 11.88 3.27 16.67
N ASP A 46 12.66 3.62 15.66
CA ASP A 46 13.13 5.00 15.41
C ASP A 46 12.26 5.75 14.38
N ASP A 47 11.23 5.10 13.82
CA ASP A 47 10.28 5.78 12.95
C ASP A 47 9.33 6.67 13.76
N ALA A 48 9.24 7.93 13.39
CA ALA A 48 8.17 8.79 13.86
C ALA A 48 6.88 8.40 13.11
N GLY A 49 6.14 7.41 13.60
CA GLY A 49 4.88 7.01 12.98
C GLY A 49 4.00 8.23 12.71
N ASN A 50 3.54 8.37 11.48
CA ASN A 50 2.65 9.44 11.07
C ASN A 50 1.33 8.81 10.60
N ASP A 51 0.32 8.88 11.44
CA ASP A 51 -0.99 8.34 11.10
C ASP A 51 -1.65 9.19 10.01
N CYS A 52 -2.45 8.57 9.14
CA CYS A 52 -3.24 9.24 8.09
C CYS A 52 -4.30 10.21 8.64
N GLY A 53 -4.27 10.53 9.93
CA GLY A 53 -5.21 11.40 10.61
C GLY A 53 -5.24 12.80 9.99
N SER A 54 -6.42 13.27 9.61
CA SER A 54 -6.74 14.57 9.01
C SER A 54 -5.79 15.00 7.88
N VAL A 55 -5.95 14.41 6.74
CA VAL A 55 -5.54 15.03 5.46
C VAL A 55 -6.40 16.28 5.31
N GLY A 56 -5.80 17.46 5.33
CA GLY A 56 -6.43 18.75 5.50
C GLY A 56 -7.72 19.04 4.71
N GLU A 57 -8.22 20.28 4.76
CA GLU A 57 -9.47 20.70 4.09
C GLU A 57 -9.39 20.67 2.54
N ALA A 58 -8.19 20.61 1.96
CA ALA A 58 -7.98 20.48 0.51
C ALA A 58 -8.27 19.04 0.02
N GLY A 59 -8.66 18.91 -1.25
CA GLY A 59 -8.84 17.59 -1.88
C GLY A 59 -7.55 16.77 -1.88
N TRP A 60 -7.65 15.46 -1.69
CA TRP A 60 -6.51 14.56 -1.65
C TRP A 60 -6.74 13.26 -2.41
N VAL A 61 -5.67 12.62 -2.82
CA VAL A 61 -5.67 11.28 -3.45
C VAL A 61 -4.79 10.35 -2.65
N GLY A 62 -5.35 9.21 -2.24
CA GLY A 62 -4.62 8.18 -1.52
C GLY A 62 -3.92 7.22 -2.48
N ILE A 63 -2.64 6.92 -2.23
CA ILE A 63 -1.85 5.95 -2.99
C ILE A 63 -1.34 4.91 -2.01
N GLY A 64 -1.96 3.74 -2.00
CA GLY A 64 -1.67 2.68 -1.06
C GLY A 64 -1.04 1.46 -1.72
N HIS A 65 0.06 0.96 -1.15
CA HIS A 65 0.65 -0.30 -1.53
C HIS A 65 0.20 -1.42 -0.59
N SER A 66 -0.31 -2.52 -1.15
CA SER A 66 -0.62 -3.72 -0.35
C SER A 66 -1.54 -3.40 0.84
N TYR A 67 -1.13 -3.73 2.07
CA TYR A 67 -1.84 -3.37 3.29
C TYR A 67 -2.01 -1.85 3.49
N GLY A 68 -1.11 -1.03 2.94
CA GLY A 68 -1.26 0.42 2.94
C GLY A 68 -2.53 0.91 2.26
N PHE A 69 -2.95 0.28 1.16
CA PHE A 69 -4.24 0.57 0.54
C PHE A 69 -5.40 0.24 1.51
N ARG A 70 -5.35 -0.91 2.17
CA ARG A 70 -6.37 -1.28 3.17
C ARG A 70 -6.43 -0.28 4.34
N ARG A 71 -5.28 0.24 4.78
CA ARG A 71 -5.20 1.29 5.82
C ARG A 71 -5.84 2.60 5.38
N LEU A 72 -5.67 3.01 4.10
CA LEU A 72 -6.32 4.21 3.57
C LEU A 72 -7.85 4.10 3.60
N LEU A 73 -8.42 2.90 3.46
CA LEU A 73 -9.86 2.68 3.56
C LEU A 73 -10.39 2.86 4.99
N ASP A 74 -9.54 2.67 6.00
CA ASP A 74 -9.89 2.89 7.41
C ASP A 74 -9.81 4.38 7.81
N CYS A 75 -9.22 5.24 6.95
CA CYS A 75 -9.19 6.69 7.15
C CYS A 75 -10.56 7.31 6.85
N GLN A 76 -10.81 8.48 7.42
CA GLN A 76 -11.98 9.27 7.02
C GLN A 76 -11.77 9.76 5.59
N LEU A 77 -12.59 9.27 4.64
CA LEU A 77 -12.49 9.65 3.22
C LEU A 77 -13.10 11.03 2.91
N ALA A 78 -13.31 11.88 3.92
CA ALA A 78 -13.74 13.25 3.71
C ALA A 78 -12.74 13.99 2.81
N ASN A 79 -13.25 14.65 1.75
CA ASN A 79 -12.45 15.33 0.73
C ASN A 79 -11.48 14.41 -0.07
N CYS A 80 -11.63 13.10 0.03
CA CYS A 80 -10.91 12.15 -0.83
C CYS A 80 -11.46 12.25 -2.25
N CYS A 81 -10.61 12.60 -3.22
CA CYS A 81 -10.97 12.72 -4.62
C CYS A 81 -10.78 11.41 -5.39
N GLY A 82 -9.92 10.52 -4.92
CA GLY A 82 -9.63 9.25 -5.54
C GLY A 82 -8.68 8.39 -4.73
N LEU A 83 -8.66 7.09 -5.00
CA LEU A 83 -7.73 6.13 -4.39
C LEU A 83 -6.98 5.35 -5.46
N VAL A 84 -5.71 5.10 -5.21
CA VAL A 84 -4.86 4.24 -6.03
C VAL A 84 -4.44 3.04 -5.20
N SER A 85 -4.82 1.85 -5.66
CA SER A 85 -4.39 0.58 -5.12
C SER A 85 -3.20 0.06 -5.92
N ILE A 86 -2.04 -0.10 -5.32
CA ILE A 86 -0.88 -0.76 -5.93
C ILE A 86 -0.66 -2.09 -5.25
N CYS A 87 -0.98 -3.20 -5.94
CA CYS A 87 -0.98 -4.55 -5.34
C CYS A 87 -1.77 -4.61 -4.02
N GLY A 88 -2.81 -3.77 -3.88
CA GLY A 88 -3.65 -3.72 -2.70
C GLY A 88 -4.83 -4.69 -2.77
N PHE A 89 -5.65 -4.67 -1.74
CA PHE A 89 -6.81 -5.56 -1.56
C PHE A 89 -7.82 -4.93 -0.59
N TYR A 90 -9.05 -5.41 -0.63
CA TYR A 90 -10.08 -5.14 0.38
C TYR A 90 -10.03 -6.18 1.50
N ASP A 91 -10.01 -7.47 1.15
CA ASP A 91 -9.93 -8.58 2.10
C ASP A 91 -8.83 -9.57 1.70
N PHE A 92 -7.71 -9.54 2.44
CA PHE A 92 -6.52 -10.34 2.15
C PHE A 92 -6.76 -11.86 2.24
N VAL A 93 -7.69 -12.29 3.09
CA VAL A 93 -8.00 -13.69 3.36
C VAL A 93 -9.33 -14.14 2.73
N ALA A 94 -9.90 -13.34 1.82
CA ALA A 94 -11.04 -13.74 1.03
C ALA A 94 -10.79 -15.05 0.26
N THR A 95 -11.83 -15.68 -0.27
CA THR A 95 -11.77 -17.00 -0.93
C THR A 95 -10.69 -17.10 -2.03
N ALA A 96 -10.48 -16.02 -2.79
CA ALA A 96 -9.43 -15.95 -3.83
C ALA A 96 -8.09 -15.42 -3.30
N GLY A 97 -8.01 -15.09 -2.01
CA GLY A 97 -6.87 -14.47 -1.36
C GLY A 97 -5.88 -15.47 -0.76
N THR A 98 -5.08 -14.95 0.16
CA THR A 98 -4.07 -15.75 0.86
C THR A 98 -4.71 -16.58 1.97
N ASP A 99 -4.30 -17.85 2.10
CA ASP A 99 -4.78 -18.74 3.15
C ASP A 99 -4.50 -18.15 4.55
N ALA A 100 -5.54 -17.93 5.32
CA ALA A 100 -5.46 -17.40 6.68
C ALA A 100 -4.50 -18.18 7.60
N ARG A 101 -4.25 -19.48 7.31
CA ARG A 101 -3.26 -20.29 8.05
C ARG A 101 -1.83 -19.77 7.87
N ILE A 102 -1.50 -19.21 6.70
CA ILE A 102 -0.19 -18.60 6.42
C ILE A 102 -0.02 -17.37 7.30
N VAL A 103 -1.00 -16.46 7.30
CA VAL A 103 -0.96 -15.25 8.14
C VAL A 103 -0.86 -15.60 9.63
N LYS A 104 -1.67 -16.55 10.11
CA LYS A 104 -1.61 -17.04 11.50
C LYS A 104 -0.24 -17.63 11.84
N ALA A 105 0.41 -18.33 10.92
CA ALA A 105 1.76 -18.86 11.11
C ALA A 105 2.80 -17.74 11.18
N MET A 106 2.68 -16.69 10.35
CA MET A 106 3.53 -15.50 10.43
C MET A 106 3.40 -14.82 11.79
N VAL A 107 2.18 -14.53 12.25
CA VAL A 107 1.92 -13.91 13.57
C VAL A 107 2.61 -14.68 14.70
N ARG A 108 2.46 -16.02 14.74
CA ARG A 108 3.13 -16.84 15.76
C ARG A 108 4.65 -16.79 15.68
N ARG A 109 5.21 -16.80 14.45
CA ARG A 109 6.66 -16.79 14.25
C ARG A 109 7.30 -15.42 14.51
N MET A 110 6.53 -14.34 14.48
CA MET A 110 7.04 -13.00 14.85
C MET A 110 7.57 -12.94 16.28
N GLU A 111 7.11 -13.81 17.18
CA GLU A 111 7.59 -13.86 18.57
C GLU A 111 8.97 -14.49 18.73
N SER A 112 9.29 -15.49 17.91
CA SER A 112 10.51 -16.28 18.05
C SER A 112 11.56 -16.01 16.95
N SER A 113 11.15 -15.53 15.80
CA SER A 113 12.02 -15.41 14.63
C SER A 113 11.57 -14.27 13.69
N PRO A 114 11.41 -13.02 14.19
CA PRO A 114 10.86 -11.91 13.40
C PRO A 114 11.68 -11.62 12.14
N VAL A 115 13.00 -11.55 12.25
CA VAL A 115 13.90 -11.31 11.11
C VAL A 115 13.69 -12.34 10.00
N SER A 116 13.55 -13.62 10.36
CA SER A 116 13.31 -14.69 9.38
C SER A 116 11.95 -14.56 8.67
N VAL A 117 10.92 -14.09 9.39
CA VAL A 117 9.60 -13.81 8.79
C VAL A 117 9.70 -12.67 7.79
N LEU A 118 10.36 -11.57 8.17
CA LEU A 118 10.56 -10.40 7.30
C LEU A 118 11.40 -10.73 6.08
N GLN A 119 12.52 -11.45 6.24
CA GLN A 119 13.35 -11.89 5.13
C GLN A 119 12.53 -12.69 4.11
N LYS A 120 11.75 -13.67 4.60
CA LYS A 120 10.91 -14.48 3.72
C LYS A 120 9.80 -13.68 3.02
N PHE A 121 9.22 -12.71 3.71
CA PHE A 121 8.26 -11.78 3.13
C PHE A 121 8.90 -10.95 2.01
N LEU A 122 10.05 -10.30 2.27
CA LEU A 122 10.76 -9.48 1.29
C LEU A 122 11.26 -10.30 0.08
N GLU A 123 11.70 -11.55 0.29
CA GLU A 123 11.98 -12.47 -0.81
C GLU A 123 10.75 -12.68 -1.72
N ASN A 124 9.58 -12.91 -1.12
CA ASN A 124 8.35 -13.10 -1.87
C ASN A 124 7.88 -11.81 -2.57
N CYS A 125 8.20 -10.64 -2.01
CA CYS A 125 7.99 -9.35 -2.66
C CYS A 125 8.95 -9.09 -3.84
N GLY A 126 9.99 -9.92 -4.03
CA GLY A 126 11.04 -9.69 -5.03
C GLY A 126 12.06 -8.63 -4.59
N MET A 127 12.26 -8.46 -3.27
CA MET A 127 13.11 -7.43 -2.67
C MET A 127 14.28 -8.02 -1.85
N ALA A 128 14.62 -9.29 -2.04
CA ALA A 128 15.67 -9.96 -1.27
C ALA A 128 17.01 -9.20 -1.27
N ASP A 129 17.42 -8.71 -2.46
CA ASP A 129 18.69 -7.99 -2.66
C ASP A 129 18.59 -6.48 -2.37
N ARG A 130 17.43 -6.01 -1.93
CA ARG A 130 17.12 -4.58 -1.70
C ARG A 130 16.35 -4.36 -0.40
N ALA A 131 16.45 -5.29 0.52
CA ALA A 131 15.71 -5.23 1.78
C ALA A 131 16.00 -3.94 2.57
N ASP A 132 17.24 -3.46 2.53
CA ASP A 132 17.70 -2.22 3.14
C ASP A 132 17.09 -0.94 2.51
N GLN A 133 16.53 -1.04 1.30
CA GLN A 133 15.92 0.09 0.58
C GLN A 133 14.42 0.26 0.87
N VAL A 134 13.77 -0.68 1.53
CA VAL A 134 12.31 -0.66 1.75
C VAL A 134 11.91 -1.03 3.17
N GLY A 135 12.86 -1.41 4.00
CA GLY A 135 12.67 -1.84 5.38
C GLY A 135 14.01 -2.10 6.07
N ARG A 136 13.97 -2.63 7.27
CA ARG A 136 15.15 -2.96 8.07
C ARG A 136 15.02 -4.37 8.60
N LEU A 137 16.15 -5.06 8.70
CA LEU A 137 16.20 -6.45 9.15
C LEU A 137 16.94 -6.60 10.49
N GLU A 138 17.41 -5.52 11.08
CA GLU A 138 18.04 -5.55 12.40
C GLU A 138 16.96 -5.77 13.47
N SER A 139 17.14 -6.85 14.25
CA SER A 139 16.15 -7.26 15.26
C SER A 139 15.82 -6.16 16.27
N GLU A 140 16.86 -5.39 16.66
CA GLU A 140 16.77 -4.30 17.62
C GLU A 140 15.99 -3.08 17.11
N ALA A 141 15.86 -2.95 15.80
CA ALA A 141 15.10 -1.86 15.18
C ALA A 141 13.63 -2.18 15.02
N LEU A 142 13.20 -3.45 15.16
CA LEU A 142 11.84 -3.89 14.84
C LEU A 142 10.83 -3.56 15.94
N ASN A 143 9.73 -2.94 15.57
CA ASN A 143 8.53 -2.86 16.41
C ASN A 143 7.65 -4.10 16.19
N ILE A 144 7.98 -5.17 16.93
CA ILE A 144 7.32 -6.47 16.80
C ILE A 144 5.81 -6.37 17.06
N GLU A 145 5.40 -5.54 17.99
CA GLU A 145 3.98 -5.38 18.34
C GLU A 145 3.18 -4.76 17.19
N SER A 146 3.69 -3.68 16.58
CA SER A 146 3.05 -3.08 15.39
C SER A 146 2.98 -4.07 14.23
N LEU A 147 4.06 -4.81 13.96
CA LEU A 147 4.11 -5.81 12.90
C LEU A 147 3.09 -6.95 13.13
N LYS A 148 2.96 -7.44 14.37
CA LYS A 148 1.96 -8.47 14.73
C LYS A 148 0.53 -7.95 14.67
N THR A 149 0.31 -6.73 15.15
CA THR A 149 -1.01 -6.10 15.17
C THR A 149 -1.57 -6.02 13.74
N ASP A 150 -0.77 -5.54 12.80
CA ASP A 150 -1.21 -5.39 11.42
C ASP A 150 -1.37 -6.74 10.70
N LEU A 151 -0.50 -7.73 10.95
CA LEU A 151 -0.73 -9.10 10.46
C LEU A 151 -2.05 -9.69 11.01
N THR A 152 -2.37 -9.39 12.27
CA THR A 152 -3.60 -9.87 12.90
C THR A 152 -4.82 -9.17 12.29
N ALA A 153 -4.71 -7.88 11.96
CA ALA A 153 -5.77 -7.12 11.31
C ALA A 153 -6.12 -7.69 9.91
N LEU A 154 -5.15 -8.28 9.19
CA LEU A 154 -5.41 -8.96 7.92
C LEU A 154 -6.37 -10.16 8.03
N LEU A 155 -6.54 -10.72 9.23
CA LEU A 155 -7.45 -11.85 9.48
C LEU A 155 -8.90 -11.42 9.75
N ALA A 156 -9.13 -10.14 9.99
CA ALA A 156 -10.45 -9.62 10.35
C ALA A 156 -11.38 -9.38 9.16
N GLY A 157 -10.91 -9.64 7.94
CA GLY A 157 -11.64 -9.28 6.72
C GLY A 157 -11.53 -7.79 6.39
N GLY A 158 -12.21 -7.37 5.34
CA GLY A 158 -12.17 -6.00 4.84
C GLY A 158 -13.54 -5.42 4.51
N PRO A 159 -13.65 -4.15 4.15
CA PRO A 159 -14.88 -3.54 3.67
C PRO A 159 -15.30 -4.18 2.34
N SER A 160 -16.57 -4.02 1.99
CA SER A 160 -17.03 -4.37 0.65
C SER A 160 -16.41 -3.42 -0.38
N GLY A 161 -15.73 -3.97 -1.39
CA GLY A 161 -15.16 -3.17 -2.49
C GLY A 161 -16.22 -2.34 -3.20
N GLN A 162 -17.43 -2.87 -3.39
CA GLN A 162 -18.55 -2.16 -4.01
C GLN A 162 -18.92 -0.88 -3.26
N ASP A 163 -18.98 -0.92 -1.93
CA ASP A 163 -19.35 0.25 -1.14
C ASP A 163 -18.29 1.35 -1.23
N VAL A 164 -17.03 0.97 -1.32
CA VAL A 164 -15.92 1.92 -1.47
C VAL A 164 -15.90 2.53 -2.88
N GLU A 165 -16.00 1.72 -3.93
CA GLU A 165 -15.98 2.17 -5.33
C GLU A 165 -17.17 3.06 -5.70
N GLN A 166 -18.30 2.92 -5.00
CA GLN A 166 -19.45 3.83 -5.15
C GLN A 166 -19.22 5.19 -4.52
N SER A 167 -18.31 5.31 -3.58
CA SER A 167 -18.05 6.55 -2.83
C SER A 167 -16.90 7.37 -3.38
N VAL A 168 -15.89 6.74 -4.01
CA VAL A 168 -14.70 7.41 -4.53
C VAL A 168 -14.12 6.64 -5.72
N PRO A 169 -13.65 7.32 -6.80
CA PRO A 169 -12.98 6.65 -7.92
C PRO A 169 -11.73 5.90 -7.47
N ILE A 170 -11.52 4.68 -8.02
CA ILE A 170 -10.37 3.84 -7.69
C ILE A 170 -9.62 3.42 -8.94
N LEU A 171 -8.30 3.62 -8.92
CA LEU A 171 -7.35 3.03 -9.87
C LEU A 171 -6.69 1.82 -9.22
N SER A 172 -6.85 0.61 -9.78
CA SER A 172 -6.16 -0.58 -9.31
C SER A 172 -5.00 -0.97 -10.24
N LEU A 173 -3.78 -0.91 -9.72
CA LEU A 173 -2.55 -1.34 -10.37
C LEU A 173 -2.06 -2.64 -9.73
N ALA A 174 -1.88 -3.68 -10.53
CA ALA A 174 -1.58 -5.02 -10.05
C ALA A 174 -0.39 -5.65 -10.79
N ALA A 175 0.16 -6.71 -10.23
CA ALA A 175 1.28 -7.43 -10.79
C ALA A 175 0.92 -8.89 -11.13
N SER A 176 1.27 -9.34 -12.35
CA SER A 176 0.92 -10.70 -12.80
C SER A 176 1.66 -11.80 -12.07
N HIS A 177 2.84 -11.50 -11.50
CA HIS A 177 3.66 -12.44 -10.76
C HIS A 177 3.73 -12.13 -9.25
N ASP A 178 2.70 -11.48 -8.71
CA ASP A 178 2.60 -11.20 -7.29
C ASP A 178 2.45 -12.51 -6.48
N LYS A 179 3.39 -12.75 -5.55
CA LYS A 179 3.40 -13.92 -4.67
C LYS A 179 2.75 -13.65 -3.31
N ILE A 180 2.36 -12.40 -3.05
CA ILE A 180 1.72 -11.96 -1.80
C ILE A 180 0.23 -11.77 -2.00
N VAL A 181 -0.16 -10.97 -3.01
CA VAL A 181 -1.54 -10.73 -3.40
C VAL A 181 -1.82 -11.46 -4.71
N PRO A 182 -2.50 -12.61 -4.67
CA PRO A 182 -2.76 -13.39 -5.89
C PRO A 182 -3.56 -12.58 -6.91
N ALA A 183 -3.18 -12.69 -8.19
CA ALA A 183 -3.91 -12.01 -9.26
C ALA A 183 -5.42 -12.39 -9.31
N ALA A 184 -5.78 -13.58 -8.80
CA ALA A 184 -7.17 -14.00 -8.67
C ALA A 184 -7.93 -13.14 -7.65
N LEU A 185 -7.29 -12.79 -6.52
CA LEU A 185 -7.89 -11.89 -5.53
C LEU A 185 -8.14 -10.52 -6.14
N THR A 186 -7.12 -9.92 -6.77
CA THR A 186 -7.28 -8.60 -7.42
C THR A 186 -8.42 -8.58 -8.44
N ARG A 187 -8.53 -9.63 -9.26
CA ARG A 187 -9.65 -9.74 -10.24
C ARG A 187 -11.01 -9.94 -9.60
N SER A 188 -11.09 -10.49 -8.39
CA SER A 188 -12.36 -10.67 -7.68
C SER A 188 -12.80 -9.42 -6.93
N GLU A 189 -11.87 -8.55 -6.59
CA GLU A 189 -12.12 -7.37 -5.75
C GLU A 189 -12.25 -6.06 -6.53
N PHE A 190 -11.55 -5.91 -7.66
CA PHE A 190 -11.55 -4.69 -8.45
C PHE A 190 -12.18 -4.92 -9.83
N GLU A 191 -12.99 -3.96 -10.28
CA GLU A 191 -13.75 -4.10 -11.53
C GLU A 191 -12.82 -4.11 -12.77
N GLN A 192 -11.84 -3.21 -12.84
CA GLN A 192 -10.94 -3.04 -13.99
C GLN A 192 -9.47 -2.89 -13.58
N PRO A 193 -8.87 -3.91 -12.93
CA PRO A 193 -7.49 -3.81 -12.51
C PRO A 193 -6.51 -3.85 -13.71
N LEU A 194 -5.51 -2.97 -13.70
CA LEU A 194 -4.45 -2.93 -14.70
C LEU A 194 -3.28 -3.78 -14.23
N PHE A 195 -2.91 -4.80 -15.00
CA PHE A 195 -1.83 -5.72 -14.65
C PHE A 195 -0.54 -5.40 -15.37
N HIS A 196 0.54 -5.17 -14.61
CA HIS A 196 1.88 -5.21 -15.17
C HIS A 196 2.29 -6.66 -15.46
N PRO A 197 2.73 -7.00 -16.71
CA PRO A 197 2.85 -8.40 -17.14
C PRO A 197 3.96 -9.19 -16.45
N THR A 198 5.01 -8.54 -15.98
CA THR A 198 6.22 -9.20 -15.43
C THR A 198 6.54 -8.82 -13.99
N ALA A 199 5.81 -7.86 -13.41
CA ALA A 199 6.09 -7.40 -12.05
C ALA A 199 5.65 -8.42 -10.98
N GLY A 200 6.29 -8.32 -9.81
CA GLY A 200 5.89 -8.93 -8.55
C GLY A 200 5.28 -7.91 -7.58
N HIS A 201 5.22 -8.26 -6.29
CA HIS A 201 4.53 -7.47 -5.27
C HIS A 201 5.09 -6.05 -5.08
N SER A 202 6.38 -5.82 -5.30
CA SER A 202 7.01 -4.49 -5.18
C SER A 202 6.85 -3.62 -6.43
N LEU A 203 5.68 -3.69 -7.10
CA LEU A 203 5.35 -2.98 -8.35
C LEU A 203 5.64 -1.47 -8.25
N GLY A 204 5.18 -0.80 -7.20
CA GLY A 204 5.35 0.66 -7.03
C GLY A 204 6.81 1.10 -6.92
N PHE A 205 7.67 0.24 -6.37
CA PHE A 205 9.10 0.49 -6.24
C PHE A 205 9.88 0.16 -7.52
N GLN A 206 9.67 -1.05 -8.08
CA GLN A 206 10.47 -1.56 -9.20
C GLN A 206 10.04 -1.02 -10.57
N TYR A 207 8.78 -0.66 -10.72
CA TYR A 207 8.17 -0.18 -11.97
C TYR A 207 7.47 1.17 -11.77
N SER A 208 8.16 2.06 -11.05
CA SER A 208 7.64 3.38 -10.67
C SER A 208 7.20 4.23 -11.88
N ASP A 209 7.90 4.15 -13.01
CA ASP A 209 7.53 4.87 -14.24
C ASP A 209 6.18 4.40 -14.81
N TRP A 210 5.96 3.08 -14.80
CA TRP A 210 4.69 2.51 -15.25
C TRP A 210 3.55 2.93 -14.32
N CYS A 211 3.76 2.83 -13.01
CA CYS A 211 2.78 3.29 -12.03
C CYS A 211 2.50 4.79 -12.18
N ALA A 212 3.53 5.61 -12.28
CA ALA A 212 3.39 7.05 -12.41
C ALA A 212 2.57 7.45 -13.64
N SER A 213 2.80 6.79 -14.79
CA SER A 213 2.05 7.07 -16.01
C SER A 213 0.54 6.87 -15.83
N HIS A 214 0.14 5.74 -15.24
CA HIS A 214 -1.28 5.46 -14.98
C HIS A 214 -1.88 6.35 -13.90
N ILE A 215 -1.12 6.66 -12.84
CA ILE A 215 -1.57 7.57 -11.78
C ILE A 215 -1.77 8.99 -12.35
N GLN A 216 -0.83 9.50 -13.16
CA GLN A 216 -0.98 10.80 -13.81
C GLN A 216 -2.19 10.87 -14.73
N GLU A 217 -2.51 9.80 -15.46
CA GLU A 217 -3.72 9.71 -16.26
C GLU A 217 -4.97 9.76 -15.37
N PHE A 218 -5.00 8.97 -14.31
CA PHE A 218 -6.08 8.95 -13.33
C PHE A 218 -6.30 10.33 -12.69
N LEU A 219 -5.24 11.01 -12.25
CA LEU A 219 -5.33 12.37 -11.68
C LEU A 219 -5.97 13.40 -12.63
N ARG A 220 -5.85 13.22 -13.94
CA ARG A 220 -6.50 14.11 -14.92
C ARG A 220 -8.02 13.86 -15.05
N THR A 221 -8.51 12.75 -14.56
CA THR A 221 -9.94 12.42 -14.59
C THR A 221 -10.70 12.90 -13.35
N LEU A 222 -9.98 13.28 -12.30
CA LEU A 222 -10.51 13.82 -11.05
C LEU A 222 -10.75 15.33 -11.12
#